data_638385f068d3bc0dda026e05c1777dec
#
_entry.id   638385f068d3bc0dda026e05c1777dec
#
_cell.length_a   1.000
_cell.length_b   1.000
_cell.length_c   1.000
_cell.angle_alpha   90.00
_cell.angle_beta   90.00
_cell.angle_gamma   90.00
#
_symmetry.space_group_name_H-M   'P 1'
#
loop_
_entity.id
_entity.type
_entity.pdbx_description
1 polymer ?
#
loop_
_entity_poly.entity_id
_entity_poly.type
_entity_poly.pdbx_seq_one_letter_code
_entity_poly.pdbx_strand_id
1 'polypeptide(L)'
;MSPCELSHLIDRVRIGTLLDMEMAMPRTAQASVPALLPIMGSVFISFLIIGVAMPVLPLHVHQGLGLGTFIVGLVAGSQFAASLVSRVWAGRHADGRGAKHAVATGLVLAAVAGVLYLLSLRFVSAPAISVTILLLGRALLGAGESFIITGAQAWGLALSGAQNTGKVLAWMGTAMYAAFALGAPAGTILYGSFGFTAIALATTLVPLAALLLVAPLRRVAPTARVRHSLTKVVAAVWLPGLGLALTSAGFGAMTAFVALLFAARGWTVWPAFTTFAVAFIVARMLLGHLADRMGGAKVALTCLLIEAAGQALLWLAPSSLIALIGAALTGFGYSLVYPGFGVEAVRRAPAQSRGLAMGAYTAFLDVALALASPALGLIAAMSDIGTVFLASALSVLCAAPVALRLKGMR
;
A
#
# COMPACT_ATOMS: atom_id res chain seq x y z
N MET A 1 -62.76 15.68 -27.65
CA MET A 1 -61.71 14.73 -27.32
C MET A 1 -62.18 13.83 -26.21
N SER A 2 -62.24 12.53 -26.46
CA SER A 2 -62.69 11.58 -25.45
C SER A 2 -61.61 11.36 -24.35
N PRO A 3 -61.99 10.98 -23.13
CA PRO A 3 -61.01 10.70 -22.05
C PRO A 3 -59.96 9.67 -22.47
N CYS A 4 -60.27 8.81 -23.42
CA CYS A 4 -59.35 7.79 -23.95
C CYS A 4 -58.27 8.37 -24.88
N GLU A 5 -58.59 9.40 -25.67
CA GLU A 5 -57.61 10.08 -26.53
C GLU A 5 -56.61 10.92 -25.74
N LEU A 6 -57.04 11.48 -24.61
CA LEU A 6 -56.18 12.24 -23.71
C LEU A 6 -55.17 11.35 -23.00
N SER A 7 -55.58 10.12 -22.58
CA SER A 7 -54.70 9.14 -21.96
C SER A 7 -53.60 8.67 -22.93
N HIS A 8 -53.95 8.37 -24.18
CA HIS A 8 -52.96 7.96 -25.18
C HIS A 8 -51.99 9.07 -25.58
N LEU A 9 -52.41 10.34 -25.50
CA LEU A 9 -51.53 11.49 -25.75
C LEU A 9 -50.50 11.71 -24.61
N ILE A 10 -50.99 11.53 -23.34
CA ILE A 10 -50.14 11.64 -22.14
C ILE A 10 -49.11 10.48 -22.10
N ASP A 11 -49.49 9.28 -22.47
CA ASP A 11 -48.56 8.13 -22.53
C ASP A 11 -47.52 8.31 -23.64
N ARG A 12 -47.86 8.82 -24.82
CA ARG A 12 -46.93 9.10 -25.89
C ARG A 12 -45.90 10.20 -25.50
N VAL A 13 -46.37 11.25 -24.84
CA VAL A 13 -45.47 12.32 -24.35
C VAL A 13 -44.55 11.83 -23.25
N ARG A 14 -45.06 10.96 -22.35
CA ARG A 14 -44.28 10.35 -21.27
C ARG A 14 -43.23 9.36 -21.77
N ILE A 15 -43.57 8.56 -22.79
CA ILE A 15 -42.63 7.62 -23.44
C ILE A 15 -41.58 8.41 -24.27
N GLY A 16 -41.98 9.47 -24.98
CA GLY A 16 -41.06 10.33 -25.74
C GLY A 16 -40.04 11.03 -24.82
N THR A 17 -40.50 11.61 -23.71
CA THR A 17 -39.60 12.24 -22.72
C THR A 17 -38.70 11.25 -21.98
N LEU A 18 -39.13 10.03 -21.73
CA LEU A 18 -38.30 8.98 -21.15
C LEU A 18 -37.24 8.47 -22.12
N LEU A 19 -37.58 8.30 -23.40
CA LEU A 19 -36.64 7.93 -24.46
C LEU A 19 -35.61 9.04 -24.74
N ASP A 20 -36.03 10.31 -24.73
CA ASP A 20 -35.12 11.45 -24.87
C ASP A 20 -34.21 11.62 -23.64
N MET A 21 -34.70 11.36 -22.43
CA MET A 21 -33.86 11.31 -21.22
C MET A 21 -32.87 10.15 -21.22
N GLU A 22 -33.25 8.99 -21.76
CA GLU A 22 -32.37 7.82 -21.85
C GLU A 22 -31.30 8.00 -22.95
N MET A 23 -31.63 8.69 -24.04
CA MET A 23 -30.66 9.09 -25.09
C MET A 23 -29.79 10.28 -24.70
N ALA A 24 -30.25 11.14 -23.80
CA ALA A 24 -29.50 12.29 -23.28
C ALA A 24 -28.57 11.93 -22.11
N MET A 25 -28.67 10.71 -21.54
CA MET A 25 -27.64 10.26 -20.62
C MET A 25 -26.32 10.13 -21.41
N PRO A 26 -25.29 10.90 -21.06
CA PRO A 26 -23.99 10.71 -21.69
C PRO A 26 -23.63 9.24 -21.46
N ARG A 27 -23.44 8.48 -22.53
CA ARG A 27 -22.83 7.14 -22.48
C ARG A 27 -21.60 7.33 -21.63
N THR A 28 -21.68 6.93 -20.35
CA THR A 28 -20.53 6.93 -19.45
C THR A 28 -19.47 6.13 -20.17
N ALA A 29 -18.48 6.83 -20.70
CA ALA A 29 -17.37 6.24 -21.41
C ALA A 29 -16.81 5.18 -20.45
N GLN A 30 -17.04 3.91 -20.75
CA GLN A 30 -16.33 2.83 -20.07
C GLN A 30 -14.86 3.14 -20.36
N ALA A 31 -14.16 3.65 -19.35
CA ALA A 31 -12.75 3.89 -19.50
C ALA A 31 -12.15 2.57 -19.92
N SER A 32 -11.73 2.50 -21.16
CA SER A 32 -11.05 1.33 -21.71
C SER A 32 -9.79 1.12 -20.86
N VAL A 33 -9.44 -0.13 -20.57
CA VAL A 33 -8.20 -0.51 -19.89
C VAL A 33 -6.99 0.32 -20.33
N PRO A 34 -6.84 0.67 -21.63
CA PRO A 34 -5.80 1.58 -22.13
C PRO A 34 -5.73 2.96 -21.44
N ALA A 35 -6.85 3.51 -20.99
CA ALA A 35 -6.84 4.84 -20.34
C ALA A 35 -6.28 4.80 -18.90
N LEU A 36 -6.33 3.65 -18.23
CA LEU A 36 -5.79 3.45 -16.88
C LEU A 36 -4.31 3.04 -16.91
N LEU A 37 -3.81 2.47 -18.00
CA LEU A 37 -2.46 1.93 -18.10
C LEU A 37 -1.36 2.95 -17.74
N PRO A 38 -1.40 4.22 -18.20
CA PRO A 38 -0.38 5.21 -17.83
C PRO A 38 -0.41 5.55 -16.33
N ILE A 39 -1.61 5.55 -15.70
CA ILE A 39 -1.74 5.80 -14.26
C ILE A 39 -1.17 4.62 -13.49
N MET A 40 -1.48 3.40 -13.90
CA MET A 40 -0.92 2.19 -13.30
C MET A 40 0.60 2.13 -13.50
N GLY A 41 1.09 2.55 -14.67
CA GLY A 41 2.52 2.69 -14.94
C GLY A 41 3.20 3.68 -13.99
N SER A 42 2.59 4.82 -13.71
CA SER A 42 3.14 5.80 -12.76
C SER A 42 3.16 5.26 -11.32
N VAL A 43 2.13 4.52 -10.90
CA VAL A 43 2.11 3.81 -9.61
C VAL A 43 3.20 2.74 -9.56
N PHE A 44 3.28 1.89 -10.59
CA PHE A 44 4.30 0.85 -10.68
C PHE A 44 5.73 1.43 -10.56
N ILE A 45 6.05 2.46 -11.33
CA ILE A 45 7.37 3.10 -11.32
C ILE A 45 7.67 3.70 -9.94
N SER A 46 6.69 4.36 -9.32
CA SER A 46 6.84 4.95 -8.00
C SER A 46 7.09 3.90 -6.92
N PHE A 47 6.39 2.78 -6.98
CA PHE A 47 6.58 1.69 -6.02
C PHE A 47 7.81 0.84 -6.33
N LEU A 48 8.32 0.86 -7.56
CA LEU A 48 9.56 0.18 -7.92
C LEU A 48 10.75 0.72 -7.12
N ILE A 49 10.87 2.04 -6.96
CA ILE A 49 11.94 2.63 -6.14
C ILE A 49 11.84 2.27 -4.68
N ILE A 50 10.61 2.13 -4.15
CA ILE A 50 10.39 1.65 -2.79
C ILE A 50 10.84 0.18 -2.69
N GLY A 51 10.42 -0.66 -3.63
CA GLY A 51 10.81 -2.06 -3.72
C GLY A 51 12.32 -2.28 -3.83
N VAL A 52 13.00 -1.45 -4.63
CA VAL A 52 14.47 -1.44 -4.78
C VAL A 52 15.15 -1.14 -3.44
N ALA A 53 14.64 -0.20 -2.67
CA ALA A 53 15.22 0.19 -1.38
C ALA A 53 14.89 -0.78 -0.23
N MET A 54 13.77 -1.53 -0.31
CA MET A 54 13.27 -2.37 0.80
C MET A 54 14.29 -3.35 1.38
N PRO A 55 14.92 -4.26 0.59
CA PRO A 55 15.88 -5.23 1.14
C PRO A 55 17.23 -4.59 1.48
N VAL A 56 17.56 -3.47 0.86
CA VAL A 56 18.88 -2.83 0.91
C VAL A 56 19.01 -1.87 2.07
N LEU A 57 17.96 -1.11 2.35
CA LEU A 57 18.01 -0.05 3.36
C LEU A 57 18.33 -0.58 4.77
N PRO A 58 17.72 -1.70 5.23
CA PRO A 58 18.09 -2.33 6.50
C PRO A 58 19.57 -2.74 6.54
N LEU A 59 20.08 -3.31 5.44
CA LEU A 59 21.49 -3.72 5.32
C LEU A 59 22.43 -2.51 5.38
N HIS A 60 22.12 -1.45 4.64
CA HIS A 60 22.92 -0.23 4.64
C HIS A 60 22.96 0.44 6.03
N VAL A 61 21.82 0.52 6.72
CA VAL A 61 21.76 1.13 8.07
C VAL A 61 22.50 0.25 9.10
N HIS A 62 22.31 -1.06 9.06
CA HIS A 62 22.90 -1.96 10.05
C HIS A 62 24.37 -2.27 9.77
N GLN A 63 24.68 -2.72 8.55
CA GLN A 63 26.03 -3.15 8.18
C GLN A 63 26.89 -1.99 7.65
N GLY A 64 26.29 -1.09 6.86
CA GLY A 64 27.02 0.03 6.25
C GLY A 64 27.30 1.18 7.24
N LEU A 65 26.35 1.52 8.10
CA LEU A 65 26.49 2.60 9.09
C LEU A 65 26.80 2.08 10.50
N GLY A 66 26.74 0.75 10.74
CA GLY A 66 27.01 0.15 12.05
C GLY A 66 25.94 0.45 13.12
N LEU A 67 24.70 0.80 12.69
CA LEU A 67 23.64 1.22 13.62
C LEU A 67 22.77 0.04 14.04
N GLY A 68 22.22 0.14 15.26
CA GLY A 68 21.38 -0.92 15.86
C GLY A 68 20.05 -1.12 15.14
N THR A 69 19.42 -2.28 15.39
CA THR A 69 18.16 -2.71 14.77
C THR A 69 16.99 -1.80 15.09
N PHE A 70 16.98 -1.10 16.24
CA PHE A 70 16.00 -0.08 16.55
C PHE A 70 16.02 1.07 15.51
N ILE A 71 17.23 1.53 15.13
CA ILE A 71 17.39 2.58 14.11
C ILE A 71 16.93 2.07 12.74
N VAL A 72 17.21 0.81 12.41
CA VAL A 72 16.66 0.17 11.19
C VAL A 72 15.13 0.24 11.18
N GLY A 73 14.48 -0.16 12.26
CA GLY A 73 13.04 -0.10 12.41
C GLY A 73 12.50 1.34 12.32
N LEU A 74 13.21 2.31 12.93
CA LEU A 74 12.85 3.73 12.86
C LEU A 74 12.92 4.27 11.43
N VAL A 75 13.97 3.93 10.68
CA VAL A 75 14.14 4.31 9.28
C VAL A 75 13.03 3.67 8.41
N ALA A 76 12.68 2.42 8.64
CA ALA A 76 11.59 1.75 7.92
C ALA A 76 10.23 2.38 8.26
N GLY A 77 9.94 2.61 9.55
CA GLY A 77 8.67 3.16 10.04
C GLY A 77 8.44 4.62 9.68
N SER A 78 9.51 5.42 9.55
CA SER A 78 9.41 6.87 9.27
C SER A 78 8.68 7.19 7.97
N GLN A 79 8.80 6.34 6.95
CA GLN A 79 8.07 6.47 5.68
C GLN A 79 6.56 6.40 5.92
N PHE A 80 6.10 5.41 6.68
CA PHE A 80 4.67 5.20 6.94
C PHE A 80 4.10 6.29 7.86
N ALA A 81 4.87 6.74 8.86
CA ALA A 81 4.50 7.88 9.68
C ALA A 81 4.28 9.15 8.85
N ALA A 82 5.20 9.44 7.94
CA ALA A 82 5.08 10.59 7.04
C ALA A 82 3.96 10.43 6.01
N SER A 83 3.74 9.21 5.49
CA SER A 83 2.62 8.90 4.61
C SER A 83 1.28 9.18 5.30
N LEU A 84 1.10 8.72 6.55
CA LEU A 84 -0.09 8.97 7.36
C LEU A 84 -0.36 10.47 7.53
N VAL A 85 0.64 11.22 8.00
CA VAL A 85 0.51 12.65 8.28
C VAL A 85 0.22 13.44 7.00
N SER A 86 0.91 13.14 5.91
CA SER A 86 0.75 13.84 4.63
C SER A 86 -0.54 13.51 3.87
N ARG A 87 -1.26 12.44 4.24
CA ARG A 87 -2.46 11.96 3.53
C ARG A 87 -3.57 13.01 3.43
N VAL A 88 -3.73 13.83 4.47
CA VAL A 88 -4.73 14.92 4.48
C VAL A 88 -4.35 16.00 3.47
N TRP A 89 -3.07 16.36 3.40
CA TRP A 89 -2.56 17.35 2.45
C TRP A 89 -2.60 16.81 1.01
N ALA A 90 -2.24 15.56 0.80
CA ALA A 90 -2.33 14.88 -0.48
C ALA A 90 -3.76 14.91 -1.04
N GLY A 91 -4.74 14.59 -0.18
CA GLY A 91 -6.15 14.66 -0.53
C GLY A 91 -6.61 16.07 -0.89
N ARG A 92 -6.29 17.07 -0.06
CA ARG A 92 -6.61 18.48 -0.35
C ARG A 92 -5.96 18.98 -1.63
N HIS A 93 -4.73 18.56 -1.89
CA HIS A 93 -4.02 18.95 -3.11
C HIS A 93 -4.64 18.33 -4.35
N ALA A 94 -5.00 17.03 -4.30
CA ALA A 94 -5.69 16.35 -5.40
C ALA A 94 -7.06 16.98 -5.69
N ASP A 95 -7.81 17.35 -4.64
CA ASP A 95 -9.12 17.99 -4.77
C ASP A 95 -9.02 19.45 -5.27
N GLY A 96 -8.00 20.22 -4.84
CA GLY A 96 -7.88 21.64 -5.18
C GLY A 96 -7.13 21.91 -6.50
N ARG A 97 -6.01 21.20 -6.72
CA ARG A 97 -5.15 21.39 -7.91
C ARG A 97 -5.31 20.30 -8.96
N GLY A 98 -6.03 19.24 -8.62
CA GLY A 98 -6.30 18.10 -9.50
C GLY A 98 -5.36 16.92 -9.30
N ALA A 99 -5.86 15.74 -9.61
CA ALA A 99 -5.22 14.46 -9.40
C ALA A 99 -3.82 14.33 -10.04
N LYS A 100 -3.66 14.81 -11.28
CA LYS A 100 -2.37 14.85 -11.99
C LYS A 100 -1.30 15.64 -11.25
N HIS A 101 -1.67 16.81 -10.68
CA HIS A 101 -0.74 17.63 -9.92
C HIS A 101 -0.31 16.93 -8.62
N ALA A 102 -1.23 16.21 -7.97
CA ALA A 102 -0.87 15.42 -6.79
C ALA A 102 0.16 14.34 -7.14
N VAL A 103 -0.04 13.57 -8.21
CA VAL A 103 0.94 12.57 -8.67
C VAL A 103 2.28 13.23 -8.99
N ALA A 104 2.28 14.32 -9.74
CA ALA A 104 3.53 15.03 -10.08
C ALA A 104 4.26 15.56 -8.83
N THR A 105 3.54 16.15 -7.88
CA THR A 105 4.12 16.59 -6.59
C THR A 105 4.75 15.42 -5.84
N GLY A 106 4.06 14.28 -5.78
CA GLY A 106 4.59 13.08 -5.13
C GLY A 106 5.86 12.55 -5.79
N LEU A 107 5.92 12.55 -7.13
CA LEU A 107 7.13 12.15 -7.88
C LEU A 107 8.31 13.09 -7.61
N VAL A 108 8.07 14.40 -7.52
CA VAL A 108 9.11 15.38 -7.14
C VAL A 108 9.62 15.10 -5.72
N LEU A 109 8.71 14.89 -4.75
CA LEU A 109 9.09 14.56 -3.38
C LEU A 109 9.93 13.28 -3.32
N ALA A 110 9.57 12.25 -4.10
CA ALA A 110 10.33 11.02 -4.20
C ALA A 110 11.73 11.25 -4.80
N ALA A 111 11.86 12.08 -5.83
CA ALA A 111 13.15 12.42 -6.42
C ALA A 111 14.05 13.19 -5.41
N VAL A 112 13.49 14.14 -4.66
CA VAL A 112 14.21 14.87 -3.60
C VAL A 112 14.62 13.92 -2.47
N ALA A 113 13.82 12.93 -2.14
CA ALA A 113 14.19 11.88 -1.18
C ALA A 113 15.46 11.13 -1.63
N GLY A 114 15.57 10.81 -2.92
CA GLY A 114 16.76 10.19 -3.50
C GLY A 114 18.00 11.10 -3.41
N VAL A 115 17.85 12.42 -3.60
CA VAL A 115 18.92 13.40 -3.39
C VAL A 115 19.37 13.40 -1.92
N LEU A 116 18.43 13.31 -0.97
CA LEU A 116 18.79 13.18 0.45
C LEU A 116 19.54 11.86 0.74
N TYR A 117 19.18 10.76 0.06
CA TYR A 117 19.95 9.51 0.15
C TYR A 117 21.37 9.67 -0.38
N LEU A 118 21.59 10.39 -1.49
CA LEU A 118 22.91 10.72 -1.98
C LEU A 118 23.68 11.61 -0.99
N LEU A 119 22.99 12.59 -0.40
CA LEU A 119 23.60 13.47 0.59
C LEU A 119 24.04 12.70 1.85
N SER A 120 23.24 11.72 2.31
CA SER A 120 23.58 10.89 3.47
C SER A 120 24.91 10.16 3.31
N LEU A 121 25.26 9.76 2.08
CA LEU A 121 26.50 9.08 1.76
C LEU A 121 27.75 9.95 1.97
N ARG A 122 27.62 11.28 1.98
CA ARG A 122 28.74 12.19 2.30
C ARG A 122 29.11 12.16 3.78
N PHE A 123 28.25 11.60 4.62
CA PHE A 123 28.39 11.57 6.08
C PHE A 123 28.49 10.13 6.64
N VAL A 124 28.94 9.17 5.84
CA VAL A 124 29.08 7.75 6.30
C VAL A 124 30.04 7.65 7.50
N SER A 125 31.08 8.49 7.56
CA SER A 125 32.01 8.59 8.71
C SER A 125 31.38 9.21 9.97
N ALA A 126 30.18 9.81 9.84
CA ALA A 126 29.40 10.37 10.95
C ALA A 126 27.98 9.74 10.93
N PRO A 127 27.82 8.47 11.40
CA PRO A 127 26.61 7.68 11.21
C PRO A 127 25.31 8.35 11.71
N ALA A 128 25.41 9.13 12.81
CA ALA A 128 24.26 9.86 13.34
C ALA A 128 23.75 10.94 12.37
N ILE A 129 24.65 11.66 11.70
CA ILE A 129 24.28 12.66 10.70
C ILE A 129 23.73 11.96 9.45
N SER A 130 24.41 10.92 8.97
CA SER A 130 23.99 10.15 7.81
C SER A 130 22.58 9.58 7.99
N VAL A 131 22.29 8.94 9.11
CA VAL A 131 20.96 8.36 9.38
C VAL A 131 19.88 9.42 9.56
N THR A 132 20.21 10.58 10.12
CA THR A 132 19.26 11.70 10.24
C THR A 132 18.83 12.20 8.87
N ILE A 133 19.78 12.38 7.94
CA ILE A 133 19.49 12.77 6.57
C ILE A 133 18.68 11.67 5.87
N LEU A 134 19.00 10.40 6.11
CA LEU A 134 18.28 9.25 5.57
C LEU A 134 16.83 9.20 6.08
N LEU A 135 16.59 9.45 7.38
CA LEU A 135 15.25 9.56 7.98
C LEU A 135 14.43 10.67 7.34
N LEU A 136 15.01 11.84 7.09
CA LEU A 136 14.35 12.93 6.37
C LEU A 136 13.99 12.51 4.93
N GLY A 137 14.92 11.83 4.25
CA GLY A 137 14.68 11.28 2.93
C GLY A 137 13.52 10.25 2.92
N ARG A 138 13.49 9.35 3.92
CA ARG A 138 12.41 8.37 4.08
C ARG A 138 11.06 9.04 4.36
N ALA A 139 11.04 10.05 5.23
CA ALA A 139 9.83 10.82 5.51
C ALA A 139 9.32 11.54 4.24
N LEU A 140 10.22 12.11 3.47
CA LEU A 140 9.87 12.78 2.21
C LEU A 140 9.34 11.78 1.16
N LEU A 141 9.94 10.58 1.08
CA LEU A 141 9.46 9.49 0.22
C LEU A 141 8.05 9.04 0.62
N GLY A 142 7.79 8.88 1.93
CA GLY A 142 6.46 8.53 2.44
C GLY A 142 5.40 9.59 2.14
N ALA A 143 5.76 10.87 2.27
CA ALA A 143 4.88 11.95 1.83
C ALA A 143 4.62 11.86 0.31
N GLY A 144 5.66 11.64 -0.50
CA GLY A 144 5.55 11.44 -1.94
C GLY A 144 4.65 10.27 -2.31
N GLU A 145 4.81 9.14 -1.64
CA GLU A 145 3.96 7.95 -1.78
C GLU A 145 2.48 8.27 -1.54
N SER A 146 2.18 8.98 -0.45
CA SER A 146 0.82 9.40 -0.11
C SER A 146 0.19 10.27 -1.20
N PHE A 147 0.95 11.22 -1.77
CA PHE A 147 0.51 12.06 -2.87
C PHE A 147 0.28 11.26 -4.16
N ILE A 148 1.16 10.32 -4.49
CA ILE A 148 1.06 9.47 -5.68
C ILE A 148 -0.17 8.57 -5.58
N ILE A 149 -0.35 7.85 -4.47
CA ILE A 149 -1.48 6.93 -4.27
C ILE A 149 -2.79 7.69 -4.31
N THR A 150 -2.91 8.77 -3.53
CA THR A 150 -4.15 9.56 -3.45
C THR A 150 -4.47 10.20 -4.80
N GLY A 151 -3.47 10.75 -5.47
CA GLY A 151 -3.63 11.32 -6.80
C GLY A 151 -4.01 10.29 -7.85
N ALA A 152 -3.32 9.14 -7.90
CA ALA A 152 -3.61 8.09 -8.86
C ALA A 152 -5.00 7.47 -8.64
N GLN A 153 -5.44 7.29 -7.39
CA GLN A 153 -6.80 6.85 -7.07
C GLN A 153 -7.85 7.84 -7.56
N ALA A 154 -7.69 9.12 -7.23
CA ALA A 154 -8.61 10.17 -7.69
C ALA A 154 -8.65 10.25 -9.22
N TRP A 155 -7.50 10.12 -9.88
CA TRP A 155 -7.38 10.16 -11.33
C TRP A 155 -8.04 8.95 -12.00
N GLY A 156 -7.74 7.75 -11.50
CA GLY A 156 -8.34 6.51 -11.98
C GLY A 156 -9.86 6.49 -11.84
N LEU A 157 -10.37 6.96 -10.70
CA LEU A 157 -11.82 7.07 -10.46
C LEU A 157 -12.50 8.10 -11.35
N ALA A 158 -11.86 9.23 -11.59
CA ALA A 158 -12.39 10.27 -12.47
C ALA A 158 -12.48 9.82 -13.95
N LEU A 159 -11.55 8.93 -14.38
CA LEU A 159 -11.58 8.38 -15.74
C LEU A 159 -12.52 7.18 -15.89
N SER A 160 -12.66 6.35 -14.87
CA SER A 160 -13.41 5.09 -14.95
C SER A 160 -14.81 5.13 -14.35
N GLY A 161 -15.13 6.19 -13.61
CA GLY A 161 -16.38 6.35 -12.88
C GLY A 161 -16.39 5.61 -11.53
N ALA A 162 -17.25 6.08 -10.62
CA ALA A 162 -17.33 5.58 -9.24
C ALA A 162 -17.74 4.09 -9.15
N GLN A 163 -18.47 3.57 -10.15
CA GLN A 163 -18.88 2.17 -10.24
C GLN A 163 -17.69 1.21 -10.43
N ASN A 164 -16.54 1.67 -10.92
CA ASN A 164 -15.34 0.90 -11.16
C ASN A 164 -14.29 1.02 -10.04
N THR A 165 -14.64 1.60 -8.89
CA THR A 165 -13.73 1.82 -7.75
C THR A 165 -12.95 0.56 -7.37
N GLY A 166 -13.63 -0.59 -7.25
CA GLY A 166 -12.98 -1.85 -6.92
C GLY A 166 -11.93 -2.28 -7.94
N LYS A 167 -12.20 -2.09 -9.24
CA LYS A 167 -11.25 -2.41 -10.31
C LYS A 167 -10.01 -1.50 -10.25
N VAL A 168 -10.21 -0.19 -10.09
CA VAL A 168 -9.10 0.77 -9.99
C VAL A 168 -8.19 0.42 -8.80
N LEU A 169 -8.76 0.18 -7.62
CA LEU A 169 -8.00 -0.19 -6.42
C LEU A 169 -7.27 -1.53 -6.58
N ALA A 170 -7.91 -2.52 -7.22
CA ALA A 170 -7.28 -3.82 -7.49
C ALA A 170 -6.09 -3.70 -8.43
N TRP A 171 -6.23 -2.96 -9.54
CA TRP A 171 -5.14 -2.71 -10.49
C TRP A 171 -3.99 -1.93 -9.86
N MET A 172 -4.27 -0.92 -9.04
CA MET A 172 -3.25 -0.18 -8.29
C MET A 172 -2.49 -1.10 -7.33
N GLY A 173 -3.20 -1.93 -6.57
CA GLY A 173 -2.57 -2.90 -5.68
C GLY A 173 -1.69 -3.89 -6.45
N THR A 174 -2.15 -4.38 -7.61
CA THR A 174 -1.35 -5.26 -8.48
C THR A 174 -0.08 -4.56 -8.97
N ALA A 175 -0.18 -3.32 -9.45
CA ALA A 175 0.98 -2.54 -9.91
C ALA A 175 1.99 -2.33 -8.77
N MET A 176 1.51 -1.99 -7.57
CA MET A 176 2.33 -1.78 -6.38
C MET A 176 3.12 -3.05 -5.99
N TYR A 177 2.45 -4.20 -5.85
CA TYR A 177 3.13 -5.44 -5.44
C TYR A 177 3.98 -6.05 -6.54
N ALA A 178 3.61 -5.89 -7.82
CA ALA A 178 4.47 -6.24 -8.94
C ALA A 178 5.78 -5.43 -8.93
N ALA A 179 5.68 -4.14 -8.60
CA ALA A 179 6.85 -3.28 -8.43
C ALA A 179 7.74 -3.73 -7.26
N PHE A 180 7.15 -4.16 -6.14
CA PHE A 180 7.92 -4.74 -5.04
C PHE A 180 8.61 -6.06 -5.42
N ALA A 181 7.90 -6.95 -6.11
CA ALA A 181 8.44 -8.24 -6.53
C ALA A 181 9.64 -8.11 -7.48
N LEU A 182 9.61 -7.13 -8.39
CA LEU A 182 10.70 -6.84 -9.31
C LEU A 182 11.77 -5.94 -8.69
N GLY A 183 11.37 -5.00 -7.84
CA GLY A 183 12.25 -4.05 -7.19
C GLY A 183 13.21 -4.70 -6.20
N ALA A 184 12.74 -5.66 -5.41
CA ALA A 184 13.57 -6.29 -4.39
C ALA A 184 14.80 -7.03 -4.96
N PRO A 185 14.69 -7.91 -5.96
CA PRO A 185 15.88 -8.51 -6.59
C PRO A 185 16.74 -7.47 -7.30
N ALA A 186 16.13 -6.52 -8.03
CA ALA A 186 16.87 -5.46 -8.71
C ALA A 186 17.69 -4.61 -7.71
N GLY A 187 17.08 -4.25 -6.58
CA GLY A 187 17.74 -3.50 -5.52
C GLY A 187 18.93 -4.24 -4.92
N THR A 188 18.77 -5.54 -4.65
CA THR A 188 19.84 -6.35 -4.08
C THR A 188 21.02 -6.50 -5.07
N ILE A 189 20.74 -6.69 -6.37
CA ILE A 189 21.76 -6.77 -7.41
C ILE A 189 22.49 -5.43 -7.56
N LEU A 190 21.74 -4.32 -7.65
CA LEU A 190 22.31 -2.96 -7.74
C LEU A 190 23.18 -2.63 -6.53
N TYR A 191 22.73 -2.99 -5.34
CA TYR A 191 23.49 -2.74 -4.11
C TYR A 191 24.78 -3.57 -4.07
N GLY A 192 24.72 -4.84 -4.46
CA GLY A 192 25.89 -5.72 -4.49
C GLY A 192 26.96 -5.25 -5.49
N SER A 193 26.52 -4.67 -6.63
CA SER A 193 27.44 -4.24 -7.71
C SER A 193 27.95 -2.80 -7.54
N PHE A 194 27.11 -1.88 -7.04
CA PHE A 194 27.38 -0.45 -7.05
C PHE A 194 27.14 0.23 -5.69
N GLY A 195 26.85 -0.55 -4.65
CA GLY A 195 26.57 -0.04 -3.31
C GLY A 195 25.28 0.79 -3.21
N PHE A 196 25.12 1.49 -2.08
CA PHE A 196 23.91 2.28 -1.81
C PHE A 196 23.75 3.49 -2.75
N THR A 197 24.83 3.94 -3.40
CA THR A 197 24.79 5.01 -4.39
C THR A 197 23.84 4.70 -5.54
N ALA A 198 23.81 3.45 -6.04
CA ALA A 198 22.90 3.05 -7.10
C ALA A 198 21.44 3.14 -6.67
N ILE A 199 21.13 2.78 -5.42
CA ILE A 199 19.78 2.88 -4.85
C ILE A 199 19.35 4.33 -4.75
N ALA A 200 20.23 5.21 -4.27
CA ALA A 200 19.97 6.65 -4.15
C ALA A 200 19.77 7.30 -5.53
N LEU A 201 20.60 6.95 -6.53
CA LEU A 201 20.44 7.39 -7.91
C LEU A 201 19.13 6.89 -8.52
N ALA A 202 18.78 5.61 -8.35
CA ALA A 202 17.51 5.07 -8.81
C ALA A 202 16.33 5.82 -8.18
N THR A 203 16.37 6.06 -6.86
CA THR A 203 15.34 6.82 -6.13
C THR A 203 15.21 8.26 -6.63
N THR A 204 16.29 8.84 -7.17
CA THR A 204 16.27 10.21 -7.74
C THR A 204 15.77 10.21 -9.19
N LEU A 205 16.37 9.37 -10.05
CA LEU A 205 16.20 9.45 -11.50
C LEU A 205 14.90 8.79 -12.00
N VAL A 206 14.48 7.69 -11.37
CA VAL A 206 13.29 6.95 -11.80
C VAL A 206 12.01 7.78 -11.64
N PRO A 207 11.78 8.51 -10.52
CA PRO A 207 10.62 9.42 -10.42
C PRO A 207 10.68 10.60 -11.38
N LEU A 208 11.88 11.12 -11.69
CA LEU A 208 12.04 12.18 -12.69
C LEU A 208 11.67 11.66 -14.09
N ALA A 209 12.10 10.45 -14.45
CA ALA A 209 11.65 9.81 -15.68
C ALA A 209 10.13 9.58 -15.70
N ALA A 210 9.54 9.17 -14.57
CA ALA A 210 8.09 9.01 -14.45
C ALA A 210 7.34 10.34 -14.64
N LEU A 211 7.90 11.48 -14.23
CA LEU A 211 7.32 12.80 -14.52
C LEU A 211 7.19 13.06 -16.01
N LEU A 212 8.17 12.64 -16.81
CA LEU A 212 8.09 12.79 -18.28
C LEU A 212 6.95 11.95 -18.87
N LEU A 213 6.67 10.77 -18.29
CA LEU A 213 5.55 9.92 -18.70
C LEU A 213 4.20 10.50 -18.27
N VAL A 214 4.14 11.16 -17.10
CA VAL A 214 2.92 11.79 -16.57
C VAL A 214 2.64 13.13 -17.26
N ALA A 215 3.66 13.85 -17.71
CA ALA A 215 3.54 15.20 -18.29
C ALA A 215 2.52 15.30 -19.43
N PRO A 216 2.47 14.41 -20.45
CA PRO A 216 1.54 14.50 -21.56
C PRO A 216 0.11 14.05 -21.21
N LEU A 217 -0.11 13.39 -20.06
CA LEU A 217 -1.41 12.81 -19.72
C LEU A 217 -2.47 13.88 -19.48
N ARG A 218 -3.72 13.55 -19.82
CA ARG A 218 -4.85 14.47 -19.75
C ARG A 218 -5.18 14.82 -18.27
N ARG A 219 -5.34 16.10 -17.99
CA ARG A 219 -5.83 16.60 -16.69
C ARG A 219 -7.31 16.27 -16.54
N VAL A 220 -7.71 15.92 -15.32
CA VAL A 220 -9.12 15.76 -14.95
C VAL A 220 -9.47 16.88 -13.99
N ALA A 221 -10.67 17.46 -14.17
CA ALA A 221 -11.15 18.54 -13.32
C ALA A 221 -11.29 18.08 -11.86
N PRO A 222 -10.99 18.95 -10.90
CA PRO A 222 -11.23 18.66 -9.48
C PRO A 222 -12.70 18.34 -9.22
N THR A 223 -12.96 17.36 -8.35
CA THR A 223 -14.32 16.97 -7.97
C THR A 223 -14.67 17.58 -6.61
N ALA A 224 -15.83 18.26 -6.53
CA ALA A 224 -16.30 18.82 -5.26
C ALA A 224 -16.52 17.72 -4.21
N ARG A 225 -15.97 17.91 -3.00
CA ARG A 225 -16.11 16.98 -1.88
C ARG A 225 -17.34 17.27 -1.04
N VAL A 226 -18.12 16.23 -0.77
CA VAL A 226 -19.10 16.24 0.32
C VAL A 226 -18.35 16.02 1.65
N ARG A 227 -18.48 16.97 2.59
CA ARG A 227 -17.87 16.87 3.93
C ARG A 227 -18.64 15.87 4.79
N HIS A 228 -18.02 14.74 5.11
CA HIS A 228 -18.57 13.79 6.09
C HIS A 228 -17.84 13.90 7.44
N SER A 229 -18.51 13.57 8.54
CA SER A 229 -17.92 13.54 9.88
C SER A 229 -16.89 12.40 9.98
N LEU A 230 -15.60 12.74 10.07
CA LEU A 230 -14.50 11.80 10.24
C LEU A 230 -14.66 10.90 11.47
N THR A 231 -15.13 11.45 12.58
CA THR A 231 -15.30 10.71 13.84
C THR A 231 -16.28 9.55 13.72
N LYS A 232 -17.43 9.77 13.05
CA LYS A 232 -18.41 8.70 12.80
C LYS A 232 -17.86 7.61 11.89
N VAL A 233 -17.08 8.00 10.89
CA VAL A 233 -16.45 7.05 9.95
C VAL A 233 -15.37 6.22 10.64
N VAL A 234 -14.48 6.85 11.42
CA VAL A 234 -13.46 6.13 12.19
C VAL A 234 -14.11 5.18 13.19
N ALA A 235 -15.17 5.61 13.89
CA ALA A 235 -15.94 4.76 14.80
C ALA A 235 -16.59 3.55 14.11
N ALA A 236 -16.94 3.66 12.83
CA ALA A 236 -17.50 2.54 12.06
C ALA A 236 -16.43 1.52 11.63
N VAL A 237 -15.19 1.97 11.35
CA VAL A 237 -14.13 1.12 10.80
C VAL A 237 -13.05 0.72 11.80
N TRP A 238 -13.12 1.16 13.08
CA TRP A 238 -12.04 0.94 14.05
C TRP A 238 -11.74 -0.53 14.29
N LEU A 239 -12.77 -1.38 14.37
CA LEU A 239 -12.59 -2.80 14.64
C LEU A 239 -11.93 -3.55 13.48
N PRO A 240 -12.41 -3.47 12.22
CA PRO A 240 -11.67 -4.03 11.08
C PRO A 240 -10.32 -3.34 10.87
N GLY A 241 -10.18 -2.04 11.19
CA GLY A 241 -8.92 -1.31 11.17
C GLY A 241 -7.91 -1.86 12.17
N LEU A 242 -8.34 -2.18 13.39
CA LEU A 242 -7.51 -2.83 14.41
C LEU A 242 -7.02 -4.22 13.93
N GLY A 243 -7.92 -5.01 13.31
CA GLY A 243 -7.54 -6.29 12.72
C GLY A 243 -6.44 -6.13 11.65
N LEU A 244 -6.58 -5.14 10.76
CA LEU A 244 -5.55 -4.82 9.78
C LEU A 244 -4.24 -4.36 10.44
N ALA A 245 -4.33 -3.50 11.45
CA ALA A 245 -3.15 -2.98 12.15
C ALA A 245 -2.32 -4.11 12.78
N LEU A 246 -2.97 -5.04 13.47
CA LEU A 246 -2.30 -6.17 14.13
C LEU A 246 -1.63 -7.11 13.11
N THR A 247 -2.28 -7.40 11.99
CA THR A 247 -1.71 -8.23 10.94
C THR A 247 -0.61 -7.52 10.16
N SER A 248 -0.62 -6.20 10.08
CA SER A 248 0.43 -5.45 9.39
C SER A 248 1.81 -5.52 10.06
N ALA A 249 1.89 -6.00 11.31
CA ALA A 249 3.17 -6.29 11.97
C ALA A 249 4.00 -7.33 11.18
N GLY A 250 3.34 -8.35 10.60
CA GLY A 250 3.99 -9.33 9.72
C GLY A 250 4.61 -8.71 8.47
N PHE A 251 3.88 -7.79 7.82
CA PHE A 251 4.44 -7.04 6.70
C PHE A 251 5.59 -6.11 7.11
N GLY A 252 5.49 -5.45 8.29
CA GLY A 252 6.56 -4.63 8.85
C GLY A 252 7.82 -5.46 9.14
N ALA A 253 7.67 -6.68 9.69
CA ALA A 253 8.78 -7.61 9.91
C ALA A 253 9.45 -8.01 8.58
N MET A 254 8.66 -8.32 7.56
CA MET A 254 9.18 -8.67 6.24
C MET A 254 9.96 -7.50 5.60
N THR A 255 9.43 -6.29 5.63
CA THR A 255 10.05 -5.15 4.95
C THR A 255 11.32 -4.63 5.66
N ALA A 256 11.36 -4.71 6.99
CA ALA A 256 12.46 -4.14 7.77
C ALA A 256 13.52 -5.17 8.21
N PHE A 257 13.16 -6.45 8.37
CA PHE A 257 14.06 -7.39 9.04
C PHE A 257 14.36 -8.68 8.28
N VAL A 258 13.58 -9.07 7.24
CA VAL A 258 13.84 -10.32 6.51
C VAL A 258 15.21 -10.32 5.84
N ALA A 259 15.63 -9.18 5.28
CA ALA A 259 16.96 -9.05 4.66
C ALA A 259 18.08 -9.23 5.69
N LEU A 260 17.90 -8.68 6.90
CA LEU A 260 18.85 -8.84 8.00
C LEU A 260 18.89 -10.28 8.52
N LEU A 261 17.73 -10.95 8.64
CA LEU A 261 17.67 -12.37 9.02
C LEU A 261 18.48 -13.23 8.05
N PHE A 262 18.26 -13.06 6.76
CA PHE A 262 18.95 -13.83 5.73
C PHE A 262 20.46 -13.54 5.72
N ALA A 263 20.83 -12.26 5.83
CA ALA A 263 22.25 -11.87 5.92
C ALA A 263 22.92 -12.41 7.17
N ALA A 264 22.28 -12.36 8.35
CA ALA A 264 22.81 -12.88 9.60
C ALA A 264 23.01 -14.42 9.59
N ARG A 265 22.20 -15.13 8.80
CA ARG A 265 22.29 -16.59 8.58
C ARG A 265 23.21 -16.98 7.44
N GLY A 266 23.84 -16.02 6.74
CA GLY A 266 24.66 -16.26 5.56
C GLY A 266 23.88 -16.76 4.32
N TRP A 267 22.55 -16.53 4.29
CA TRP A 267 21.70 -16.93 3.18
C TRP A 267 21.59 -15.84 2.12
N THR A 268 21.31 -16.24 0.88
CA THR A 268 21.06 -15.29 -0.22
C THR A 268 19.84 -14.41 0.08
N VAL A 269 20.02 -13.09 0.08
CA VAL A 269 19.00 -12.12 0.58
C VAL A 269 17.86 -11.90 -0.42
N TRP A 270 18.17 -11.77 -1.74
CA TRP A 270 17.17 -11.33 -2.72
C TRP A 270 15.92 -12.21 -2.83
N PRO A 271 15.95 -13.55 -2.61
CA PRO A 271 14.74 -14.36 -2.76
C PRO A 271 13.72 -14.12 -1.62
N ALA A 272 14.19 -13.67 -0.45
CA ALA A 272 13.34 -13.57 0.74
C ALA A 272 12.09 -12.71 0.52
N PHE A 273 12.30 -11.43 0.20
CA PHE A 273 11.17 -10.51 -0.04
C PHE A 273 10.49 -10.76 -1.38
N THR A 274 11.23 -11.23 -2.39
CA THR A 274 10.68 -11.59 -3.70
C THR A 274 9.67 -12.73 -3.58
N THR A 275 9.98 -13.78 -2.83
CA THR A 275 9.08 -14.92 -2.59
C THR A 275 7.80 -14.47 -1.89
N PHE A 276 7.93 -13.60 -0.86
CA PHE A 276 6.77 -12.96 -0.23
C PHE A 276 5.91 -12.22 -1.23
N ALA A 277 6.50 -11.35 -2.06
CA ALA A 277 5.76 -10.50 -2.99
C ALA A 277 5.11 -11.31 -4.12
N VAL A 278 5.79 -12.34 -4.65
CA VAL A 278 5.23 -13.24 -5.67
C VAL A 278 4.04 -14.03 -5.09
N ALA A 279 4.19 -14.62 -3.89
CA ALA A 279 3.11 -15.35 -3.24
C ALA A 279 1.90 -14.43 -2.95
N PHE A 280 2.16 -13.18 -2.54
CA PHE A 280 1.12 -12.16 -2.35
C PHE A 280 0.34 -11.90 -3.65
N ILE A 281 1.03 -11.70 -4.79
CA ILE A 281 0.39 -11.42 -6.09
C ILE A 281 -0.43 -12.62 -6.53
N VAL A 282 0.16 -13.83 -6.48
CA VAL A 282 -0.50 -15.07 -6.89
C VAL A 282 -1.77 -15.29 -6.08
N ALA A 283 -1.70 -15.17 -4.74
CA ALA A 283 -2.87 -15.30 -3.87
C ALA A 283 -3.94 -14.25 -4.22
N ARG A 284 -3.55 -13.00 -4.47
CA ARG A 284 -4.47 -11.91 -4.84
C ARG A 284 -5.17 -12.18 -6.15
N MET A 285 -4.47 -12.63 -7.16
CA MET A 285 -5.03 -12.90 -8.49
C MET A 285 -5.97 -14.10 -8.48
N LEU A 286 -5.60 -15.17 -7.79
CA LEU A 286 -6.39 -16.40 -7.79
C LEU A 286 -7.57 -16.35 -6.82
N LEU A 287 -7.38 -15.76 -5.63
CA LEU A 287 -8.30 -15.87 -4.51
C LEU A 287 -8.92 -14.53 -4.07
N GLY A 288 -8.58 -13.41 -4.74
CA GLY A 288 -9.05 -12.07 -4.39
C GLY A 288 -10.57 -11.94 -4.31
N HIS A 289 -11.32 -12.74 -5.09
CA HIS A 289 -12.78 -12.78 -5.11
C HIS A 289 -13.41 -13.47 -3.89
N LEU A 290 -12.61 -14.23 -3.10
CA LEU A 290 -13.15 -15.02 -1.98
C LEU A 290 -13.70 -14.14 -0.84
N ALA A 291 -13.14 -12.95 -0.61
CA ALA A 291 -13.63 -12.04 0.41
C ALA A 291 -15.08 -11.63 0.18
N ASP A 292 -15.48 -11.46 -1.08
CA ASP A 292 -16.85 -11.12 -1.46
C ASP A 292 -17.79 -12.34 -1.40
N ARG A 293 -17.31 -13.52 -1.80
CA ARG A 293 -18.12 -14.76 -1.86
C ARG A 293 -18.31 -15.42 -0.50
N MET A 294 -17.24 -15.59 0.28
CA MET A 294 -17.25 -16.34 1.54
C MET A 294 -17.44 -15.44 2.77
N GLY A 295 -17.31 -14.11 2.56
CA GLY A 295 -17.38 -13.11 3.60
C GLY A 295 -16.01 -12.70 4.17
N GLY A 296 -15.81 -11.38 4.27
CA GLY A 296 -14.54 -10.78 4.62
C GLY A 296 -13.92 -11.30 5.92
N ALA A 297 -14.69 -11.39 6.99
CA ALA A 297 -14.19 -11.84 8.29
C ALA A 297 -13.71 -13.31 8.28
N LYS A 298 -14.36 -14.21 7.53
CA LYS A 298 -13.95 -15.61 7.42
C LYS A 298 -12.65 -15.74 6.65
N VAL A 299 -12.53 -15.03 5.52
CA VAL A 299 -11.31 -15.01 4.71
C VAL A 299 -10.16 -14.38 5.50
N ALA A 300 -10.39 -13.25 6.18
CA ALA A 300 -9.37 -12.63 7.03
C ALA A 300 -8.87 -13.59 8.10
N LEU A 301 -9.78 -14.32 8.80
CA LEU A 301 -9.39 -15.29 9.83
C LEU A 301 -8.51 -16.41 9.27
N THR A 302 -8.91 -17.02 8.15
CA THR A 302 -8.12 -18.10 7.54
C THR A 302 -6.74 -17.59 7.11
N CYS A 303 -6.70 -16.41 6.48
CA CYS A 303 -5.48 -15.86 5.91
C CYS A 303 -4.51 -15.34 6.99
N LEU A 304 -5.00 -14.75 8.09
CA LEU A 304 -4.12 -14.36 9.19
C LEU A 304 -3.48 -15.58 9.91
N LEU A 305 -4.18 -16.73 9.96
CA LEU A 305 -3.58 -17.94 10.50
C LEU A 305 -2.46 -18.48 9.61
N ILE A 306 -2.63 -18.41 8.29
CA ILE A 306 -1.58 -18.76 7.32
C ILE A 306 -0.40 -17.79 7.46
N GLU A 307 -0.66 -16.49 7.61
CA GLU A 307 0.36 -15.48 7.82
C GLU A 307 1.15 -15.73 9.11
N ALA A 308 0.44 -15.99 10.22
CA ALA A 308 1.07 -16.29 11.50
C ALA A 308 1.93 -17.56 11.43
N ALA A 309 1.48 -18.59 10.74
CA ALA A 309 2.26 -19.80 10.49
C ALA A 309 3.52 -19.48 9.65
N GLY A 310 3.42 -18.63 8.65
CA GLY A 310 4.55 -18.15 7.85
C GLY A 310 5.58 -17.41 8.69
N GLN A 311 5.15 -16.51 9.58
CA GLN A 311 6.02 -15.79 10.51
C GLN A 311 6.68 -16.75 11.52
N ALA A 312 5.95 -17.72 12.04
CA ALA A 312 6.51 -18.75 12.94
C ALA A 312 7.57 -19.62 12.24
N LEU A 313 7.37 -19.96 10.96
CA LEU A 313 8.38 -20.67 10.17
C LEU A 313 9.64 -19.82 9.93
N LEU A 314 9.52 -18.51 9.72
CA LEU A 314 10.68 -17.62 9.61
C LEU A 314 11.48 -17.58 10.92
N TRP A 315 10.81 -17.54 12.07
CA TRP A 315 11.45 -17.61 13.38
C TRP A 315 12.21 -18.93 13.58
N LEU A 316 11.55 -20.06 13.30
CA LEU A 316 12.08 -21.40 13.54
C LEU A 316 13.02 -21.90 12.42
N ALA A 317 13.18 -21.18 11.32
CA ALA A 317 13.82 -21.68 10.11
C ALA A 317 15.25 -22.20 10.35
N PRO A 318 15.53 -23.50 10.19
CA PRO A 318 16.87 -24.05 10.25
C PRO A 318 17.63 -23.92 8.92
N SER A 319 16.92 -23.57 7.83
CA SER A 319 17.51 -23.46 6.48
C SER A 319 16.80 -22.35 5.68
N SER A 320 17.48 -21.84 4.66
CA SER A 320 16.93 -20.83 3.75
C SER A 320 15.64 -21.28 3.06
N LEU A 321 15.52 -22.58 2.72
CA LEU A 321 14.31 -23.11 2.08
C LEU A 321 13.09 -23.00 3.00
N ILE A 322 13.21 -23.36 4.29
CA ILE A 322 12.12 -23.22 5.27
C ILE A 322 11.77 -21.75 5.48
N ALA A 323 12.78 -20.87 5.54
CA ALA A 323 12.55 -19.43 5.62
C ALA A 323 11.81 -18.87 4.37
N LEU A 324 12.15 -19.35 3.17
CA LEU A 324 11.43 -18.96 1.93
C LEU A 324 9.98 -19.46 1.94
N ILE A 325 9.71 -20.67 2.44
CA ILE A 325 8.34 -21.17 2.63
C ILE A 325 7.60 -20.28 3.62
N GLY A 326 8.24 -19.88 4.72
CA GLY A 326 7.69 -18.94 5.70
C GLY A 326 7.35 -17.59 5.06
N ALA A 327 8.25 -17.04 4.24
CA ALA A 327 8.03 -15.80 3.49
C ALA A 327 6.86 -15.94 2.49
N ALA A 328 6.77 -17.07 1.78
CA ALA A 328 5.66 -17.35 0.86
C ALA A 328 4.31 -17.40 1.59
N LEU A 329 4.23 -18.13 2.71
CA LEU A 329 3.00 -18.22 3.52
C LEU A 329 2.60 -16.87 4.10
N THR A 330 3.57 -16.08 4.56
CA THR A 330 3.32 -14.71 5.02
C THR A 330 2.73 -13.85 3.91
N GLY A 331 3.31 -13.89 2.71
CA GLY A 331 2.81 -13.13 1.55
C GLY A 331 1.42 -13.58 1.11
N PHE A 332 1.20 -14.89 1.04
CA PHE A 332 -0.09 -15.48 0.72
C PHE A 332 -1.18 -15.05 1.71
N GLY A 333 -0.91 -15.20 3.01
CA GLY A 333 -1.86 -14.83 4.07
C GLY A 333 -2.15 -13.33 4.07
N TYR A 334 -1.14 -12.50 4.14
CA TYR A 334 -1.30 -11.04 4.18
C TYR A 334 -2.05 -10.48 2.97
N SER A 335 -1.92 -11.11 1.80
CA SER A 335 -2.58 -10.68 0.57
C SER A 335 -4.10 -10.51 0.69
N LEU A 336 -4.77 -11.40 1.39
CA LEU A 336 -6.23 -11.42 1.49
C LEU A 336 -6.77 -10.85 2.81
N VAL A 337 -5.90 -10.59 3.79
CA VAL A 337 -6.27 -9.95 5.05
C VAL A 337 -6.77 -8.51 4.81
N TYR A 338 -6.04 -7.74 4.00
CA TYR A 338 -6.45 -6.37 3.66
C TYR A 338 -7.85 -6.29 3.04
N PRO A 339 -8.20 -7.03 1.97
CA PRO A 339 -9.57 -7.01 1.43
C PRO A 339 -10.58 -7.68 2.37
N GLY A 340 -10.17 -8.69 3.13
CA GLY A 340 -11.05 -9.37 4.07
C GLY A 340 -11.60 -8.42 5.15
N PHE A 341 -10.74 -7.72 5.86
CA PHE A 341 -11.16 -6.68 6.81
C PHE A 341 -11.74 -5.44 6.10
N GLY A 342 -11.30 -5.14 4.89
CA GLY A 342 -11.80 -4.03 4.07
C GLY A 342 -13.28 -4.17 3.73
N VAL A 343 -13.75 -5.37 3.34
CA VAL A 343 -15.16 -5.69 3.11
C VAL A 343 -15.99 -5.41 4.37
N GLU A 344 -15.47 -5.80 5.55
CA GLU A 344 -16.14 -5.55 6.82
C GLU A 344 -16.16 -4.06 7.19
N ALA A 345 -15.12 -3.29 6.84
CA ALA A 345 -15.07 -1.85 7.02
C ALA A 345 -16.09 -1.12 6.15
N VAL A 346 -16.16 -1.46 4.86
CA VAL A 346 -17.11 -0.86 3.90
C VAL A 346 -18.57 -1.17 4.28
N ARG A 347 -18.85 -2.38 4.75
CA ARG A 347 -20.21 -2.77 5.19
C ARG A 347 -20.74 -1.96 6.37
N ARG A 348 -19.84 -1.53 7.29
CA ARG A 348 -20.20 -0.77 8.50
C ARG A 348 -20.27 0.73 8.24
N ALA A 349 -19.67 1.18 7.15
CA ALA A 349 -19.65 2.58 6.80
C ALA A 349 -20.96 3.03 6.14
N PRO A 350 -21.44 4.26 6.39
CA PRO A 350 -22.56 4.83 5.65
C PRO A 350 -22.27 4.81 4.13
N ALA A 351 -23.29 4.52 3.31
CA ALA A 351 -23.15 4.35 1.87
C ALA A 351 -22.45 5.54 1.18
N GLN A 352 -22.75 6.76 1.65
CA GLN A 352 -22.19 8.01 1.11
C GLN A 352 -20.73 8.26 1.55
N SER A 353 -20.22 7.50 2.54
CA SER A 353 -18.90 7.70 3.13
C SER A 353 -17.93 6.56 2.88
N ARG A 354 -18.24 5.62 1.99
CA ARG A 354 -17.42 4.42 1.75
C ARG A 354 -15.99 4.72 1.34
N GLY A 355 -15.76 5.74 0.51
CA GLY A 355 -14.42 6.17 0.13
C GLY A 355 -13.61 6.70 1.33
N LEU A 356 -14.24 7.53 2.18
CA LEU A 356 -13.62 8.05 3.40
C LEU A 356 -13.34 6.92 4.40
N ALA A 357 -14.25 5.93 4.48
CA ALA A 357 -14.08 4.76 5.33
C ALA A 357 -12.86 3.92 4.91
N MET A 358 -12.66 3.71 3.60
CA MET A 358 -11.47 3.02 3.11
C MET A 358 -10.19 3.83 3.38
N GLY A 359 -10.22 5.16 3.25
CA GLY A 359 -9.10 6.01 3.64
C GLY A 359 -8.77 5.91 5.13
N ALA A 360 -9.78 5.98 6.00
CA ALA A 360 -9.61 5.82 7.44
C ALA A 360 -9.14 4.40 7.80
N TYR A 361 -9.68 3.37 7.16
CA TYR A 361 -9.24 1.98 7.32
C TYR A 361 -7.76 1.79 6.94
N THR A 362 -7.32 2.37 5.81
CA THR A 362 -5.91 2.31 5.39
C THR A 362 -4.99 3.09 6.35
N ALA A 363 -5.48 4.14 7.00
CA ALA A 363 -4.69 4.87 8.00
C ALA A 363 -4.26 3.96 9.18
N PHE A 364 -5.04 2.94 9.54
CA PHE A 364 -4.64 1.94 10.54
C PHE A 364 -3.41 1.14 10.10
N LEU A 365 -3.27 0.86 8.80
CA LEU A 365 -2.06 0.23 8.24
C LEU A 365 -0.83 1.13 8.44
N ASP A 366 -0.94 2.42 8.07
CA ASP A 366 0.17 3.35 8.19
C ASP A 366 0.60 3.54 9.66
N VAL A 367 -0.37 3.68 10.58
CA VAL A 367 -0.10 3.74 12.03
C VAL A 367 0.61 2.48 12.51
N ALA A 368 0.11 1.31 12.10
CA ALA A 368 0.70 0.04 12.49
C ALA A 368 2.15 -0.08 12.03
N LEU A 369 2.44 0.21 10.76
CA LEU A 369 3.79 0.11 10.21
C LEU A 369 4.75 1.17 10.79
N ALA A 370 4.24 2.36 11.07
CA ALA A 370 5.00 3.42 11.74
C ALA A 370 5.46 3.03 13.14
N LEU A 371 4.62 2.30 13.89
CA LEU A 371 4.89 1.88 15.26
C LEU A 371 5.54 0.49 15.34
N ALA A 372 5.06 -0.47 14.56
CA ALA A 372 5.55 -1.85 14.61
C ALA A 372 7.01 -1.96 14.18
N SER A 373 7.44 -1.27 13.12
CA SER A 373 8.82 -1.38 12.65
C SER A 373 9.85 -0.99 13.71
N PRO A 374 9.78 0.18 14.39
CA PRO A 374 10.72 0.49 15.48
C PRO A 374 10.53 -0.40 16.71
N ALA A 375 9.29 -0.81 17.05
CA ALA A 375 9.03 -1.72 18.16
C ALA A 375 9.68 -3.11 17.93
N LEU A 376 9.53 -3.67 16.73
CA LEU A 376 10.18 -4.91 16.32
C LEU A 376 11.72 -4.75 16.31
N GLY A 377 12.23 -3.59 15.91
CA GLY A 377 13.65 -3.27 15.97
C GLY A 377 14.19 -3.23 17.39
N LEU A 378 13.39 -2.75 18.35
CA LEU A 378 13.73 -2.79 19.78
C LEU A 378 13.76 -4.23 20.29
N ILE A 379 12.79 -5.05 19.91
CA ILE A 379 12.77 -6.49 20.25
C ILE A 379 14.04 -7.18 19.71
N ALA A 380 14.40 -6.91 18.45
CA ALA A 380 15.62 -7.45 17.86
C ALA A 380 16.90 -6.99 18.60
N ALA A 381 16.93 -5.76 19.11
CA ALA A 381 18.06 -5.24 19.89
C ALA A 381 18.20 -5.87 21.27
N MET A 382 17.10 -6.31 21.87
CA MET A 382 17.05 -6.95 23.19
C MET A 382 17.23 -8.46 23.14
N SER A 383 17.07 -9.08 21.98
CA SER A 383 17.16 -10.55 21.80
C SER A 383 17.96 -10.90 20.54
N ASP A 384 17.28 -11.28 19.47
CA ASP A 384 17.86 -11.59 18.16
C ASP A 384 16.88 -11.22 17.02
N ILE A 385 17.39 -11.20 15.78
CA ILE A 385 16.59 -10.84 14.60
C ILE A 385 15.46 -11.86 14.37
N GLY A 386 15.64 -13.13 14.72
CA GLY A 386 14.61 -14.16 14.57
C GLY A 386 13.38 -13.89 15.44
N THR A 387 13.59 -13.38 16.65
CA THR A 387 12.50 -13.06 17.61
C THR A 387 11.53 -12.01 17.08
N VAL A 388 11.93 -11.17 16.14
CA VAL A 388 11.04 -10.23 15.41
C VAL A 388 9.88 -10.99 14.77
N PHE A 389 10.15 -12.14 14.15
CA PHE A 389 9.14 -12.94 13.45
C PHE A 389 8.22 -13.67 14.43
N LEU A 390 8.71 -14.09 15.61
CA LEU A 390 7.84 -14.57 16.68
C LEU A 390 6.90 -13.47 17.19
N ALA A 391 7.44 -12.29 17.49
CA ALA A 391 6.64 -11.17 17.98
C ALA A 391 5.58 -10.74 16.96
N SER A 392 5.92 -10.74 15.68
CA SER A 392 4.96 -10.44 14.62
C SER A 392 3.92 -11.55 14.44
N ALA A 393 4.29 -12.84 14.56
CA ALA A 393 3.33 -13.95 14.56
C ALA A 393 2.30 -13.81 15.68
N LEU A 394 2.75 -13.48 16.89
CA LEU A 394 1.86 -13.23 18.03
C LEU A 394 0.94 -12.03 17.79
N SER A 395 1.46 -10.92 17.25
CA SER A 395 0.65 -9.77 16.87
C SER A 395 -0.44 -10.14 15.84
N VAL A 396 -0.08 -10.89 14.80
CA VAL A 396 -1.01 -11.40 13.79
C VAL A 396 -2.09 -12.29 14.43
N LEU A 397 -1.72 -13.20 15.34
CA LEU A 397 -2.67 -14.05 16.06
C LEU A 397 -3.63 -13.23 16.93
N CYS A 398 -3.19 -12.11 17.51
CA CYS A 398 -4.06 -11.19 18.26
C CYS A 398 -5.17 -10.58 17.37
N ALA A 399 -5.09 -10.65 16.06
CA ALA A 399 -6.17 -10.27 15.17
C ALA A 399 -7.28 -11.33 15.03
N ALA A 400 -7.04 -12.59 15.47
CA ALA A 400 -8.02 -13.67 15.37
C ALA A 400 -9.31 -13.39 16.17
N PRO A 401 -9.28 -12.95 17.44
CA PRO A 401 -10.47 -12.53 18.17
C PRO A 401 -11.25 -11.41 17.47
N VAL A 402 -10.55 -10.46 16.82
CA VAL A 402 -11.18 -9.39 16.03
C VAL A 402 -11.95 -9.98 14.86
N ALA A 403 -11.33 -10.89 14.09
CA ALA A 403 -11.99 -11.56 12.96
C ALA A 403 -13.18 -12.42 13.40
N LEU A 404 -13.06 -13.15 14.52
CA LEU A 404 -14.15 -13.94 15.10
C LEU A 404 -15.31 -13.05 15.55
N ARG A 405 -15.05 -11.93 16.23
CA ARG A 405 -16.08 -10.97 16.63
C ARG A 405 -16.80 -10.38 15.41
N LEU A 406 -16.05 -10.02 14.36
CA LEU A 406 -16.61 -9.51 13.12
C LEU A 406 -17.50 -10.56 12.41
N LYS A 407 -17.14 -11.84 12.50
CA LYS A 407 -17.92 -12.97 11.97
C LYS A 407 -19.23 -13.17 12.75
N GLY A 408 -19.20 -13.04 14.09
CA GLY A 408 -20.39 -13.20 14.95
C GLY A 408 -21.37 -12.03 14.89
N MET A 409 -20.97 -10.88 14.36
CA MET A 409 -21.83 -9.69 14.19
C MET A 409 -22.59 -9.69 12.84
N ARG A 410 -22.55 -10.79 12.11
CA ARG A 410 -23.37 -11.06 10.91
C ARG A 410 -24.66 -11.71 11.34
#